data_2fea52dc9f8ab4878553b8a1583a53ee
#
_entry.id   2fea52dc9f8ab4878553b8a1583a53ee
#
_cell.length_a   1.000
_cell.length_b   1.000
_cell.length_c   1.000
_cell.angle_alpha   90.00
_cell.angle_beta   90.00
_cell.angle_gamma   90.00
#
_symmetry.space_group_name_H-M   'P 1'
#
loop_
_entity.id
_entity.type
_entity.pdbx_description
1 polymer ?
#
loop_
_entity_poly.entity_id
_entity_poly.type
_entity_poly.pdbx_seq_one_letter_code
_entity_poly.pdbx_strand_id
1 'polypeptide(L)'
;MLTWGWFTSSWRVPSCTPPLATAARRTLLVIGGKVPCDAGGIIYVAPSESLALPPLALAVRAAPMLDAVDLPEDSAVEALLGGRDASWRAPRELFGLVAQRKASEEEASAAISAVSLLAWHRSAAFSGTDGSPTALAEEGRRRLCALCVLHEA
;
A
#
# COMPACT_ATOMS: atom_id res chain seq x y z
N MET A 1 5.47 -44.07 48.16
CA MET A 1 6.36 -43.17 47.41
C MET A 1 5.97 -43.24 45.95
N LEU A 2 5.25 -42.24 45.46
CA LEU A 2 4.79 -42.15 44.06
C LEU A 2 5.62 -41.09 43.38
N THR A 3 6.47 -41.49 42.43
CA THR A 3 7.32 -40.64 41.63
C THR A 3 6.51 -40.12 40.44
N TRP A 4 6.31 -38.81 40.39
CA TRP A 4 5.69 -38.11 39.24
C TRP A 4 6.74 -37.93 38.15
N GLY A 5 6.57 -38.70 37.07
CA GLY A 5 7.38 -38.49 35.87
C GLY A 5 6.87 -37.28 35.11
N TRP A 6 7.74 -36.28 34.92
CA TRP A 6 7.48 -35.11 34.07
C TRP A 6 7.54 -35.51 32.61
N PHE A 7 6.40 -35.52 31.95
CA PHE A 7 6.32 -35.65 30.49
C PHE A 7 6.65 -34.29 29.86
N THR A 8 7.91 -34.09 29.44
CA THR A 8 8.27 -32.96 28.59
C THR A 8 7.91 -33.29 27.17
N SER A 9 6.67 -33.04 26.76
CA SER A 9 6.29 -33.06 25.34
C SER A 9 6.87 -31.81 24.66
N SER A 10 7.99 -32.02 23.98
CA SER A 10 8.58 -31.05 23.05
C SER A 10 7.61 -30.85 21.89
N TRP A 11 6.78 -29.80 21.96
CA TRP A 11 6.03 -29.31 20.80
C TRP A 11 7.00 -28.69 19.81
N ARG A 12 7.51 -29.50 18.89
CA ARG A 12 8.11 -28.95 17.67
C ARG A 12 6.98 -28.38 16.84
N VAL A 13 6.87 -27.05 16.84
CA VAL A 13 6.09 -26.34 15.85
C VAL A 13 6.79 -26.60 14.52
N PRO A 14 6.15 -27.25 13.54
CA PRO A 14 6.73 -27.36 12.22
C PRO A 14 6.83 -25.93 11.67
N SER A 15 8.04 -25.48 11.44
CA SER A 15 8.29 -24.24 10.69
C SER A 15 7.96 -24.48 9.22
N CYS A 16 6.68 -24.56 8.90
CA CYS A 16 6.16 -24.39 7.56
C CYS A 16 6.04 -22.89 7.29
N THR A 17 7.16 -22.21 7.22
CA THR A 17 7.25 -21.03 6.37
C THR A 17 7.37 -21.57 4.95
N PRO A 18 6.33 -21.49 4.10
CA PRO A 18 6.53 -21.71 2.68
C PRO A 18 7.63 -20.75 2.25
N PRO A 19 8.55 -21.16 1.34
CA PRO A 19 9.49 -20.21 0.77
C PRO A 19 8.62 -19.07 0.26
N LEU A 20 8.89 -17.84 0.73
CA LEU A 20 8.35 -16.63 0.14
C LEU A 20 8.72 -16.74 -1.34
N ALA A 21 7.80 -17.30 -2.14
CA ALA A 21 7.85 -17.11 -3.56
C ALA A 21 8.05 -15.61 -3.71
N THR A 22 9.05 -15.21 -4.47
CA THR A 22 9.41 -13.82 -4.70
C THR A 22 8.22 -13.19 -5.41
N ALA A 23 7.19 -12.86 -4.63
CA ALA A 23 6.00 -12.21 -5.13
C ALA A 23 6.50 -10.89 -5.71
N ALA A 24 6.35 -10.72 -7.01
CA ALA A 24 6.76 -9.48 -7.65
C ALA A 24 6.02 -8.32 -6.98
N ARG A 25 6.77 -7.26 -6.66
CA ARG A 25 6.18 -6.04 -6.12
C ARG A 25 5.09 -5.53 -7.08
N ARG A 26 3.99 -5.09 -6.55
CA ARG A 26 2.84 -4.59 -7.31
C ARG A 26 2.59 -3.13 -6.98
N THR A 27 1.99 -2.40 -7.90
CA THR A 27 1.60 -1.00 -7.70
C THR A 27 0.10 -0.84 -7.79
N LEU A 28 -0.47 -0.16 -6.81
CA LEU A 28 -1.85 0.30 -6.80
C LEU A 28 -1.90 1.75 -7.30
N LEU A 29 -2.60 1.99 -8.38
CA LEU A 29 -2.85 3.35 -8.85
C LEU A 29 -4.03 3.95 -8.08
N VAL A 30 -3.93 5.23 -7.75
CA VAL A 30 -4.99 5.98 -7.04
C VAL A 30 -5.24 7.28 -7.78
N ILE A 31 -6.49 7.61 -8.05
CA ILE A 31 -6.92 8.89 -8.61
C ILE A 31 -8.08 9.43 -7.79
N GLY A 32 -7.95 10.65 -7.28
CA GLY A 32 -9.00 11.26 -6.49
C GLY A 32 -9.45 10.42 -5.27
N GLY A 33 -8.52 9.63 -4.69
CA GLY A 33 -8.82 8.74 -3.58
C GLY A 33 -9.58 7.47 -3.97
N LYS A 34 -9.66 7.13 -5.24
CA LYS A 34 -10.30 5.92 -5.77
C LYS A 34 -9.26 4.98 -6.36
N VAL A 35 -9.58 3.69 -6.39
CA VAL A 35 -8.73 2.63 -6.93
C VAL A 35 -9.39 1.95 -8.14
N PRO A 36 -8.60 1.49 -9.12
CA PRO A 36 -9.13 0.85 -10.31
C PRO A 36 -9.54 -0.60 -10.01
N CYS A 37 -10.72 -0.96 -10.45
CA CYS A 37 -11.29 -2.30 -10.31
C CYS A 37 -11.91 -2.75 -11.62
N ASP A 38 -11.84 -4.04 -11.90
CA ASP A 38 -12.52 -4.70 -12.99
C ASP A 38 -13.48 -5.80 -12.50
N ALA A 39 -13.95 -6.65 -13.39
CA ALA A 39 -14.81 -7.76 -13.05
C ALA A 39 -14.13 -8.78 -12.10
N GLY A 40 -12.79 -8.85 -12.11
CA GLY A 40 -11.98 -9.76 -11.30
C GLY A 40 -11.60 -9.19 -9.93
N GLY A 41 -11.75 -7.90 -9.70
CA GLY A 41 -11.39 -7.27 -8.42
C GLY A 41 -10.53 -6.02 -8.55
N ILE A 42 -9.60 -5.80 -7.61
CA ILE A 42 -8.70 -4.66 -7.61
C ILE A 42 -7.61 -4.86 -8.68
N ILE A 43 -7.37 -3.85 -9.49
CA ILE A 43 -6.32 -3.88 -10.52
C ILE A 43 -5.01 -3.39 -9.95
N TYR A 44 -3.98 -4.23 -10.08
CA TYR A 44 -2.59 -3.87 -9.79
C TYR A 44 -1.80 -3.82 -11.10
N VAL A 45 -0.81 -2.95 -11.13
CA VAL A 45 0.10 -2.81 -12.27
C VAL A 45 1.54 -3.21 -11.88
N ALA A 46 2.46 -3.13 -12.82
CA ALA A 46 3.88 -3.42 -12.63
C ALA A 46 4.51 -2.58 -11.48
N PRO A 47 5.70 -2.95 -10.98
CA PRO A 47 6.41 -2.16 -9.97
C PRO A 47 6.54 -0.69 -10.38
N SER A 48 6.44 0.22 -9.41
CA SER A 48 6.45 1.67 -9.67
C SER A 48 7.71 2.16 -10.39
N GLU A 49 8.84 1.50 -10.15
CA GLU A 49 10.12 1.81 -10.81
C GLU A 49 10.11 1.53 -12.33
N SER A 50 9.22 0.67 -12.79
CA SER A 50 9.08 0.33 -14.23
C SER A 50 7.98 1.11 -14.93
N LEU A 51 7.26 1.98 -14.22
CA LEU A 51 6.18 2.78 -14.77
C LEU A 51 6.67 4.16 -15.21
N ALA A 52 6.21 4.62 -16.37
CA ALA A 52 6.38 6.00 -16.80
C ALA A 52 5.36 6.89 -16.08
N LEU A 53 5.68 7.27 -14.84
CA LEU A 53 4.79 8.09 -14.02
C LEU A 53 4.84 9.56 -14.42
N PRO A 54 3.72 10.29 -14.34
CA PRO A 54 3.70 11.73 -14.57
C PRO A 54 4.50 12.47 -13.47
N PRO A 55 5.03 13.68 -13.77
CA PRO A 55 5.90 14.42 -12.83
C PRO A 55 5.28 14.74 -11.48
N LEU A 56 3.96 14.85 -11.41
CA LEU A 56 3.22 15.17 -10.18
C LEU A 56 2.71 13.92 -9.44
N ALA A 57 3.07 12.73 -9.89
CA ALA A 57 2.68 11.51 -9.21
C ALA A 57 3.41 11.39 -7.86
N LEU A 58 2.66 11.01 -6.83
CA LEU A 58 3.17 10.73 -5.50
C LEU A 58 3.23 9.22 -5.29
N ALA A 59 4.42 8.66 -5.17
CA ALA A 59 4.62 7.23 -4.91
C ALA A 59 5.02 7.00 -3.45
N VAL A 60 4.39 6.02 -2.80
CA VAL A 60 4.68 5.61 -1.41
C VAL A 60 4.67 4.09 -1.30
N ARG A 61 5.43 3.55 -0.33
CA ARG A 61 5.38 2.13 0.04
C ARG A 61 4.24 1.88 1.02
N ALA A 62 3.11 1.37 0.55
CA ALA A 62 1.94 1.10 1.38
C ALA A 62 2.08 -0.19 2.20
N ALA A 63 2.73 -1.21 1.64
CA ALA A 63 3.04 -2.49 2.28
C ALA A 63 4.35 -3.06 1.71
N PRO A 64 4.96 -4.08 2.30
CA PRO A 64 6.25 -4.62 1.84
C PRO A 64 6.30 -4.96 0.35
N MET A 65 5.20 -5.43 -0.22
CA MET A 65 5.08 -5.83 -1.63
C MET A 65 4.08 -4.97 -2.40
N LEU A 66 3.68 -3.81 -1.86
CA LEU A 66 2.68 -2.94 -2.45
C LEU A 66 3.15 -1.49 -2.41
N ASP A 67 3.43 -0.95 -3.59
CA ASP A 67 3.55 0.49 -3.78
C ASP A 67 2.18 1.08 -4.08
N ALA A 68 1.94 2.31 -3.67
CA ALA A 68 0.75 3.06 -4.04
C ALA A 68 1.18 4.36 -4.73
N VAL A 69 0.55 4.67 -5.84
CA VAL A 69 0.87 5.86 -6.63
C VAL A 69 -0.39 6.70 -6.79
N ASP A 70 -0.32 7.91 -6.29
CA ASP A 70 -1.36 8.92 -6.48
C ASP A 70 -1.10 9.68 -7.77
N LEU A 71 -2.05 9.63 -8.68
CA LEU A 71 -1.98 10.27 -9.99
C LEU A 71 -2.90 11.49 -10.03
N PRO A 72 -2.51 12.55 -10.76
CA PRO A 72 -3.42 13.64 -11.09
C PRO A 72 -4.68 13.14 -11.80
N GLU A 73 -5.79 13.82 -11.61
CA GLU A 73 -7.11 13.41 -12.18
C GLU A 73 -7.14 13.42 -13.71
N ASP A 74 -6.29 14.22 -14.34
CA ASP A 74 -6.16 14.35 -15.78
C ASP A 74 -5.12 13.39 -16.39
N SER A 75 -4.60 12.44 -15.60
CA SER A 75 -3.59 11.50 -16.08
C SER A 75 -4.17 10.53 -17.10
N ALA A 76 -3.44 10.30 -18.20
CA ALA A 76 -3.76 9.26 -19.17
C ALA A 76 -3.40 7.88 -18.59
N VAL A 77 -4.34 7.25 -17.91
CA VAL A 77 -4.12 6.00 -17.17
C VAL A 77 -4.27 4.74 -18.02
N GLU A 78 -4.86 4.84 -19.21
CA GLU A 78 -5.13 3.68 -20.08
C GLU A 78 -3.86 2.90 -20.41
N ALA A 79 -2.75 3.61 -20.66
CA ALA A 79 -1.48 2.98 -20.93
C ALA A 79 -0.92 2.26 -19.68
N LEU A 80 -1.09 2.84 -18.49
CA LEU A 80 -0.66 2.25 -17.23
C LEU A 80 -1.49 1.03 -16.85
N LEU A 81 -2.77 1.02 -17.20
CA LEU A 81 -3.68 -0.11 -16.97
C LEU A 81 -3.52 -1.20 -18.05
N GLY A 82 -2.70 -0.99 -19.08
CA GLY A 82 -2.50 -1.96 -20.16
C GLY A 82 -3.75 -2.21 -20.98
N GLY A 83 -4.60 -1.20 -21.18
CA GLY A 83 -5.85 -1.29 -21.94
C GLY A 83 -6.98 -2.04 -21.21
N ARG A 84 -6.83 -2.32 -19.92
CA ARG A 84 -7.91 -2.91 -19.12
C ARG A 84 -9.01 -1.89 -18.86
N ASP A 85 -10.25 -2.30 -19.07
CA ASP A 85 -11.41 -1.49 -18.67
C ASP A 85 -11.55 -1.48 -17.15
N ALA A 86 -11.45 -0.29 -16.57
CA ALA A 86 -11.44 -0.12 -15.12
C ALA A 86 -12.54 0.82 -14.66
N SER A 87 -13.26 0.41 -13.61
CA SER A 87 -14.12 1.27 -12.83
C SER A 87 -13.39 1.77 -11.60
N TRP A 88 -13.45 3.08 -11.35
CA TRP A 88 -12.79 3.70 -10.20
C TRP A 88 -13.71 3.66 -8.98
N ARG A 89 -13.28 2.94 -7.92
CA ARG A 89 -14.08 2.71 -6.73
C ARG A 89 -13.49 3.39 -5.51
N ALA A 90 -14.36 3.97 -4.70
CA ALA A 90 -14.00 4.53 -3.40
C ALA A 90 -13.64 3.40 -2.40
N PRO A 91 -12.80 3.67 -1.39
CA PRO A 91 -12.38 2.66 -0.40
C PRO A 91 -13.54 1.89 0.24
N ARG A 92 -14.64 2.57 0.57
CA ARG A 92 -15.84 1.94 1.15
C ARG A 92 -16.49 0.88 0.25
N GLU A 93 -16.34 1.01 -1.06
CA GLU A 93 -16.93 0.07 -2.04
C GLU A 93 -16.11 -1.21 -2.17
N LEU A 94 -14.86 -1.22 -1.69
CA LEU A 94 -14.00 -2.39 -1.71
C LEU A 94 -14.52 -3.51 -0.81
N PHE A 95 -15.25 -3.18 0.26
CA PHE A 95 -15.93 -4.18 1.08
C PHE A 95 -16.97 -4.97 0.27
N GLY A 96 -17.59 -4.35 -0.72
CA GLY A 96 -18.48 -5.04 -1.66
C GLY A 96 -17.74 -6.08 -2.51
N LEU A 97 -16.48 -5.83 -2.87
CA LEU A 97 -15.66 -6.81 -3.58
C LEU A 97 -15.29 -8.01 -2.69
N VAL A 98 -15.03 -7.77 -1.42
CA VAL A 98 -14.78 -8.84 -0.44
C VAL A 98 -16.03 -9.70 -0.29
N ALA A 99 -17.20 -9.11 -0.12
CA ALA A 99 -18.47 -9.83 -0.03
C ALA A 99 -18.76 -10.66 -1.29
N GLN A 100 -18.35 -10.18 -2.46
CA GLN A 100 -18.47 -10.89 -3.75
C GLN A 100 -17.31 -11.88 -4.01
N ARG A 101 -16.37 -12.06 -3.07
CA ARG A 101 -15.16 -12.90 -3.21
C ARG A 101 -14.27 -12.52 -4.41
N LYS A 102 -14.28 -11.25 -4.81
CA LYS A 102 -13.44 -10.68 -5.87
C LYS A 102 -12.16 -10.04 -5.33
N ALA A 103 -12.08 -9.84 -4.04
CA ALA A 103 -10.87 -9.42 -3.33
C ALA A 103 -10.84 -10.12 -1.97
N SER A 104 -9.65 -10.37 -1.44
CA SER A 104 -9.49 -10.80 -0.06
C SER A 104 -9.65 -9.62 0.90
N GLU A 105 -9.92 -9.90 2.18
CA GLU A 105 -9.94 -8.87 3.22
C GLU A 105 -8.58 -8.17 3.34
N GLU A 106 -7.49 -8.90 3.18
CA GLU A 106 -6.13 -8.37 3.21
C GLU A 106 -5.88 -7.40 2.05
N GLU A 107 -6.31 -7.74 0.83
CA GLU A 107 -6.19 -6.86 -0.34
C GLU A 107 -7.01 -5.59 -0.19
N ALA A 108 -8.25 -5.70 0.26
CA ALA A 108 -9.10 -4.54 0.51
C ALA A 108 -8.52 -3.65 1.62
N SER A 109 -8.04 -4.24 2.70
CA SER A 109 -7.41 -3.52 3.82
C SER A 109 -6.13 -2.80 3.37
N ALA A 110 -5.28 -3.47 2.59
CA ALA A 110 -4.06 -2.87 2.05
C ALA A 110 -4.37 -1.69 1.11
N ALA A 111 -5.37 -1.83 0.24
CA ALA A 111 -5.80 -0.77 -0.66
C ALA A 111 -6.38 0.44 0.10
N ILE A 112 -7.20 0.21 1.13
CA ILE A 112 -7.76 1.26 1.98
C ILE A 112 -6.64 2.00 2.73
N SER A 113 -5.69 1.25 3.29
CA SER A 113 -4.51 1.82 3.97
C SER A 113 -3.66 2.65 3.02
N ALA A 114 -3.44 2.18 1.80
CA ALA A 114 -2.71 2.90 0.76
C ALA A 114 -3.37 4.24 0.41
N VAL A 115 -4.69 4.25 0.17
CA VAL A 115 -5.44 5.48 -0.11
C VAL A 115 -5.38 6.43 1.07
N SER A 116 -5.50 5.93 2.29
CA SER A 116 -5.42 6.75 3.51
C SER A 116 -4.05 7.38 3.68
N LEU A 117 -2.98 6.62 3.41
CA LEU A 117 -1.60 7.10 3.47
C LEU A 117 -1.35 8.22 2.44
N LEU A 118 -1.81 8.03 1.20
CA LEU A 118 -1.70 9.05 0.16
C LEU A 118 -2.50 10.32 0.50
N ALA A 119 -3.71 10.17 1.03
CA ALA A 119 -4.52 11.29 1.49
C ALA A 119 -3.83 12.06 2.63
N TRP A 120 -3.20 11.35 3.56
CA TRP A 120 -2.39 11.97 4.60
C TRP A 120 -1.22 12.77 4.02
N HIS A 121 -0.51 12.23 3.04
CA HIS A 121 0.59 12.95 2.41
C HIS A 121 0.15 14.25 1.72
N ARG A 122 -1.02 14.26 1.11
CA ARG A 122 -1.57 15.49 0.53
C ARG A 122 -1.87 16.55 1.58
N SER A 123 -2.43 16.14 2.72
CA SER A 123 -2.79 17.07 3.81
C SER A 123 -1.60 17.52 4.65
N ALA A 124 -0.55 16.69 4.75
CA ALA A 124 0.63 16.94 5.58
C ALA A 124 1.80 17.59 4.82
N ALA A 125 1.53 18.30 3.73
CA ALA A 125 2.55 18.98 2.92
C ALA A 125 3.38 20.01 3.69
N PHE A 126 2.83 20.54 4.79
CA PHE A 126 3.48 21.54 5.63
C PHE A 126 3.49 21.09 7.10
N SER A 127 4.51 21.52 7.82
CA SER A 127 4.66 21.29 9.26
C SER A 127 3.58 22.04 10.03
N GLY A 128 2.89 21.36 10.95
CA GLY A 128 1.90 21.98 11.83
C GLY A 128 2.54 22.89 12.92
N THR A 129 3.86 22.82 13.09
CA THR A 129 4.58 23.59 14.13
C THR A 129 5.03 24.95 13.62
N ASP A 130 5.57 25.02 12.42
CA ASP A 130 6.21 26.21 11.87
C ASP A 130 5.77 26.57 10.45
N GLY A 131 4.88 25.77 9.86
CA GLY A 131 4.39 25.97 8.49
C GLY A 131 5.42 25.69 7.38
N SER A 132 6.60 25.16 7.73
CA SER A 132 7.62 24.83 6.73
C SER A 132 7.17 23.64 5.84
N PRO A 133 7.58 23.58 4.56
CA PRO A 133 7.29 22.45 3.72
C PRO A 133 7.94 21.18 4.27
N THR A 134 7.25 20.05 4.14
CA THR A 134 7.75 18.73 4.56
C THR A 134 8.11 17.90 3.34
N ALA A 135 9.12 17.05 3.47
CA ALA A 135 9.54 16.09 2.46
C ALA A 135 9.19 14.66 2.87
N LEU A 136 9.01 13.79 1.88
CA LEU A 136 8.82 12.35 2.09
C LEU A 136 10.11 11.71 2.62
N ALA A 137 9.97 10.82 3.59
CA ALA A 137 11.05 10.01 4.13
C ALA A 137 10.57 8.58 4.35
N GLU A 138 11.51 7.63 4.49
CA GLU A 138 11.24 6.23 4.76
C GLU A 138 10.20 5.62 3.80
N GLU A 139 10.43 5.80 2.51
CA GLU A 139 9.56 5.29 1.43
C GLU A 139 8.09 5.77 1.56
N GLY A 140 7.89 6.96 2.10
CA GLY A 140 6.58 7.57 2.28
C GLY A 140 5.89 7.23 3.62
N ARG A 141 6.58 6.60 4.56
CA ARG A 141 6.02 6.33 5.90
C ARG A 141 6.12 7.50 6.86
N ARG A 142 7.01 8.45 6.57
CA ARG A 142 7.22 9.67 7.35
C ARG A 142 7.25 10.91 6.46
N ARG A 143 7.04 12.05 7.08
CA ARG A 143 7.36 13.34 6.48
C ARG A 143 8.27 14.08 7.45
N LEU A 144 9.31 14.70 6.91
CA LEU A 144 10.29 15.46 7.67
C LEU A 144 10.22 16.92 7.27
N CYS A 145 10.18 17.80 8.24
CA CYS A 145 10.41 19.23 8.07
C CYS A 145 11.92 19.54 8.17
N ALA A 146 12.32 20.74 7.75
CA ALA A 146 13.73 21.15 7.79
C ALA A 146 14.34 21.06 9.20
N LEU A 147 13.56 21.39 10.23
CA LEU A 147 14.00 21.30 11.63
C LEU A 147 14.21 19.84 12.07
N CYS A 148 13.35 18.92 11.65
CA CYS A 148 13.49 17.50 11.99
C CYS A 148 14.77 16.89 11.38
N VAL A 149 15.11 17.27 10.15
CA VAL A 149 16.34 16.81 9.47
C VAL A 149 17.59 17.24 10.23
N LEU A 150 17.59 18.45 10.80
CA LEU A 150 18.73 18.96 11.57
C LEU A 150 18.92 18.25 12.92
N HIS A 151 17.87 17.68 13.49
CA HIS A 151 17.94 16.95 14.75
C HIS A 151 18.33 15.47 14.60
N GLU A 152 18.19 14.90 13.43
CA GLU A 152 18.59 13.50 13.13
C GLU A 152 20.03 13.39 12.61
N ALA A 153 20.67 14.51 12.32
CA ALA A 153 22.06 14.59 11.88
C ALA A 153 23.01 14.77 13.07
#